data_a4109dd96236e3a38321db1dfe26ef92
#
_entry.id   a4109dd96236e3a38321db1dfe26ef92
#
_cell.length_a   1.000
_cell.length_b   1.000
_cell.length_c   1.000
_cell.angle_alpha   90.00
_cell.angle_beta   90.00
_cell.angle_gamma   90.00
#
_symmetry.space_group_name_H-M   'P 1'
#
loop_
_entity.id
_entity.type
_entity.pdbx_description
1 polymer ?
#
loop_
_entity_poly.entity_id
_entity_poly.type
_entity_poly.pdbx_seq_one_letter_code
_entity_poly.pdbx_strand_id
1 'polypeptide(L)'
;MADATRFYITTAIDYPNSRPHIGTAFEKIGADVQARFRRMEGASVHFLMGNDENTNKVTLRARELGLEPKPYVDDMARQFQEVWRALEISNDDFIQTSEERHHVGCRKFIQAVHDAGDIYKGVYAGHYCTGCESFKTEKEVAEAGGKCPNHPNTPLAWVEEENYYFRLSAYRERLLDYYASHPEFIQPESRRNEIVNLVETELKDVAITRKGFTWGIEVPFDPSQTIYVWFDAVLNYITAIGYGTDEERFRRLWPADVHVIGKDITRFHCALWPAMLMSAGVEPPRKVFGHGFVYRKNEETGEVQKLSKSLGNVVEPMDLISKFSSEAFRFYFMSQCPFGGDGEFSFERFADVYNSGLANNLGNLYSRILTMCVKYFEGRLGSTEGIDLAAWRSGLDFPAFVGELREAMIAFDYSTVLQRVWLEVVDRANRYTQETQPFKLVKTDLEACRHVLLNLAEWLRVAAILIKPFLPRTAETFYGAFDFSADNAWDRVSYSDATRPMKGLDLRITAPLNGGKPAPLFPKIETQKPATG
;
A
#
# COMPACT_ATOMS: atom_id res chain seq x y z
N MET A 1 13.14 28.49 -4.34
CA MET A 1 12.61 27.13 -4.60
C MET A 1 11.12 27.23 -4.37
N ALA A 2 10.28 26.85 -5.32
CA ALA A 2 8.86 26.76 -5.07
C ALA A 2 8.65 25.77 -3.91
N ASP A 3 7.80 26.09 -2.95
CA ASP A 3 7.46 25.18 -1.85
C ASP A 3 6.98 23.84 -2.46
N ALA A 4 7.67 22.75 -2.12
CA ALA A 4 7.29 21.44 -2.58
C ALA A 4 5.83 21.15 -2.14
N THR A 5 5.00 20.71 -3.08
CA THR A 5 3.61 20.39 -2.78
C THR A 5 3.57 19.29 -1.70
N ARG A 6 2.92 19.58 -0.58
CA ARG A 6 2.74 18.61 0.50
C ARG A 6 1.85 17.43 0.05
N PHE A 7 2.17 16.23 0.50
CA PHE A 7 1.32 15.05 0.29
C PHE A 7 1.33 14.17 1.55
N TYR A 8 0.18 14.06 2.22
CA TYR A 8 0.02 13.22 3.40
C TYR A 8 -0.81 11.99 3.06
N ILE A 9 -0.18 10.82 3.15
CA ILE A 9 -0.78 9.51 2.89
C ILE A 9 -0.74 8.65 4.14
N THR A 10 -1.80 7.91 4.41
CA THR A 10 -1.89 7.00 5.54
C THR A 10 -2.43 5.63 5.12
N THR A 11 -2.15 4.61 5.90
CA THR A 11 -2.87 3.33 5.85
C THR A 11 -3.73 3.14 7.09
N ALA A 12 -4.65 2.17 7.04
CA ALA A 12 -5.28 1.68 8.26
C ALA A 12 -4.21 1.22 9.27
N ILE A 13 -4.50 1.39 10.56
CA ILE A 13 -3.68 0.82 11.63
C ILE A 13 -4.13 -0.60 11.94
N ASP A 14 -3.19 -1.48 12.23
CA ASP A 14 -3.44 -2.92 12.33
C ASP A 14 -3.60 -3.38 13.78
N TYR A 15 -4.51 -4.32 14.05
CA TYR A 15 -4.58 -4.98 15.35
C TYR A 15 -3.34 -5.85 15.60
N PRO A 16 -2.55 -5.61 16.66
CA PRO A 16 -1.33 -6.36 16.95
C PRO A 16 -1.62 -7.68 17.70
N ASN A 17 -2.65 -8.41 17.29
CA ASN A 17 -3.04 -9.71 17.88
C ASN A 17 -2.37 -10.90 17.20
N SER A 18 -1.64 -10.67 16.13
CA SER A 18 -0.80 -11.63 15.40
C SER A 18 0.06 -10.91 14.38
N ARG A 19 1.05 -11.62 13.80
CA ARG A 19 1.88 -11.09 12.70
C ARG A 19 1.07 -10.68 11.48
N PRO A 20 1.57 -9.72 10.68
CA PRO A 20 0.97 -9.33 9.42
C PRO A 20 0.86 -10.50 8.44
N HIS A 21 -0.18 -10.50 7.62
CA HIS A 21 -0.36 -11.45 6.52
C HIS A 21 -0.27 -10.76 5.15
N ILE A 22 -0.26 -11.54 4.06
CA ILE A 22 -0.13 -11.00 2.71
C ILE A 22 -1.20 -9.95 2.36
N GLY A 23 -2.42 -10.06 2.89
CA GLY A 23 -3.47 -9.06 2.68
C GLY A 23 -3.15 -7.71 3.36
N THR A 24 -2.61 -7.74 4.58
CA THR A 24 -2.11 -6.53 5.27
C THR A 24 -0.94 -5.90 4.48
N ALA A 25 0.00 -6.75 4.02
CA ALA A 25 1.14 -6.29 3.24
C ALA A 25 0.74 -5.68 1.89
N PHE A 26 -0.33 -6.18 1.26
CA PHE A 26 -0.87 -5.63 0.02
C PHE A 26 -1.27 -4.16 0.17
N GLU A 27 -1.97 -3.80 1.24
CA GLU A 27 -2.32 -2.42 1.56
C GLU A 27 -1.08 -1.54 1.71
N LYS A 28 -0.12 -1.98 2.53
CA LYS A 28 1.08 -1.18 2.84
C LYS A 28 1.95 -0.96 1.61
N ILE A 29 2.09 -1.98 0.75
CA ILE A 29 2.83 -1.85 -0.52
C ILE A 29 2.12 -0.89 -1.48
N GLY A 30 0.80 -0.97 -1.62
CA GLY A 30 0.06 -0.06 -2.50
C GLY A 30 0.19 1.40 -2.06
N ALA A 31 0.12 1.66 -0.74
CA ALA A 31 0.37 2.99 -0.19
C ALA A 31 1.84 3.43 -0.38
N ASP A 32 2.81 2.54 -0.22
CA ASP A 32 4.24 2.82 -0.44
C ASP A 32 4.55 3.16 -1.90
N VAL A 33 3.96 2.43 -2.85
CA VAL A 33 4.08 2.73 -4.28
C VAL A 33 3.60 4.15 -4.57
N GLN A 34 2.46 4.55 -3.99
CA GLN A 34 1.95 5.92 -4.14
C GLN A 34 2.88 6.95 -3.49
N ALA A 35 3.37 6.68 -2.28
CA ALA A 35 4.29 7.57 -1.58
C ALA A 35 5.59 7.79 -2.38
N ARG A 36 6.19 6.71 -2.90
CA ARG A 36 7.38 6.77 -3.76
C ARG A 36 7.13 7.53 -5.06
N PHE A 37 5.99 7.27 -5.71
CA PHE A 37 5.61 7.99 -6.92
C PHE A 37 5.46 9.49 -6.66
N ARG A 38 4.79 9.89 -5.56
CA ARG A 38 4.63 11.31 -5.22
C ARG A 38 5.95 12.00 -4.88
N ARG A 39 6.87 11.29 -4.20
CA ARG A 39 8.25 11.80 -3.99
C ARG A 39 8.99 12.01 -5.31
N MET A 40 8.85 11.09 -6.27
CA MET A 40 9.41 11.25 -7.61
C MET A 40 8.83 12.46 -8.36
N GLU A 41 7.56 12.79 -8.14
CA GLU A 41 6.91 13.98 -8.70
C GLU A 41 7.26 15.28 -7.93
N GLY A 42 8.18 15.20 -6.98
CA GLY A 42 8.69 16.36 -6.23
C GLY A 42 7.84 16.75 -5.01
N ALA A 43 6.88 15.93 -4.59
CA ALA A 43 6.10 16.21 -3.39
C ALA A 43 6.91 15.94 -2.11
N SER A 44 6.69 16.79 -1.09
CA SER A 44 7.08 16.52 0.30
C SER A 44 6.06 15.55 0.93
N VAL A 45 6.39 14.25 0.90
CA VAL A 45 5.48 13.20 1.36
C VAL A 45 5.67 12.93 2.85
N HIS A 46 4.55 12.81 3.57
CA HIS A 46 4.49 12.20 4.91
C HIS A 46 3.63 10.94 4.83
N PHE A 47 4.24 9.78 5.08
CA PHE A 47 3.57 8.47 5.03
C PHE A 47 3.46 7.88 6.44
N LEU A 48 2.22 7.80 6.95
CA LEU A 48 1.89 7.28 8.27
C LEU A 48 1.36 5.85 8.20
N MET A 49 1.84 5.01 9.10
CA MET A 49 1.32 3.68 9.43
C MET A 49 1.22 3.52 10.94
N GLY A 50 0.66 2.42 11.44
CA GLY A 50 0.60 2.19 12.88
C GLY A 50 -0.12 0.92 13.30
N ASN A 51 -0.25 0.77 14.63
CA ASN A 51 -0.98 -0.31 15.29
C ASN A 51 -2.13 0.23 16.14
N ASP A 52 -3.28 -0.46 16.05
CA ASP A 52 -4.45 -0.24 16.89
C ASP A 52 -4.38 -1.15 18.13
N GLU A 53 -3.99 -0.57 19.26
CA GLU A 53 -3.61 -1.28 20.46
C GLU A 53 -4.65 -1.21 21.59
N ASN A 54 -5.55 -0.21 21.55
CA ASN A 54 -6.57 0.03 22.59
C ASN A 54 -7.78 -0.89 22.42
N THR A 55 -7.54 -2.20 22.32
CA THR A 55 -8.57 -3.21 22.06
C THR A 55 -8.63 -4.27 23.16
N ASN A 56 -9.81 -4.83 23.39
CA ASN A 56 -9.97 -5.96 24.30
C ASN A 56 -9.18 -7.21 23.83
N LYS A 57 -9.02 -7.38 22.53
CA LYS A 57 -8.25 -8.49 21.94
C LYS A 57 -6.79 -8.47 22.38
N VAL A 58 -6.19 -7.30 22.47
CA VAL A 58 -4.82 -7.10 22.98
C VAL A 58 -4.72 -7.55 24.44
N THR A 59 -5.65 -7.08 25.30
CA THR A 59 -5.68 -7.45 26.72
C THR A 59 -5.85 -8.96 26.92
N LEU A 60 -6.78 -9.57 26.18
CA LEU A 60 -6.99 -11.02 26.24
C LEU A 60 -5.75 -11.79 25.79
N ARG A 61 -5.15 -11.36 24.68
CA ARG A 61 -3.95 -12.04 24.13
C ARG A 61 -2.73 -11.90 25.04
N ALA A 62 -2.49 -10.71 25.58
CA ALA A 62 -1.43 -10.49 26.56
C ALA A 62 -1.61 -11.40 27.78
N ARG A 63 -2.83 -11.46 28.32
CA ARG A 63 -3.15 -12.32 29.47
C ARG A 63 -2.94 -13.80 29.17
N GLU A 64 -3.34 -14.29 28.00
CA GLU A 64 -3.07 -15.68 27.55
C GLU A 64 -1.57 -16.02 27.55
N LEU A 65 -0.73 -15.03 27.26
CA LEU A 65 0.72 -15.17 27.23
C LEU A 65 1.40 -14.88 28.58
N GLY A 66 0.63 -14.50 29.61
CA GLY A 66 1.17 -14.11 30.92
C GLY A 66 1.91 -12.78 30.91
N LEU A 67 1.58 -11.88 29.99
CA LEU A 67 2.21 -10.58 29.80
C LEU A 67 1.26 -9.43 30.17
N GLU A 68 1.84 -8.29 30.55
CA GLU A 68 1.12 -7.02 30.61
C GLU A 68 0.86 -6.48 29.18
N PRO A 69 -0.27 -5.75 28.95
CA PRO A 69 -0.62 -5.24 27.63
C PRO A 69 0.48 -4.38 26.98
N LYS A 70 1.09 -3.44 27.70
CA LYS A 70 2.08 -2.51 27.12
C LYS A 70 3.33 -3.22 26.58
N PRO A 71 4.05 -4.07 27.35
CA PRO A 71 5.16 -4.86 26.83
C PRO A 71 4.77 -5.75 25.63
N TYR A 72 3.56 -6.31 25.64
CA TYR A 72 3.08 -7.13 24.54
C TYR A 72 2.91 -6.33 23.24
N VAL A 73 2.24 -5.15 23.29
CA VAL A 73 2.02 -4.34 22.08
C VAL A 73 3.32 -3.74 21.55
N ASP A 74 4.27 -3.38 22.43
CA ASP A 74 5.58 -2.88 22.03
C ASP A 74 6.41 -3.95 21.30
N ASP A 75 6.29 -5.21 21.72
CA ASP A 75 6.92 -6.32 21.02
C ASP A 75 6.28 -6.55 19.67
N MET A 76 4.96 -6.55 19.60
CA MET A 76 4.23 -6.70 18.35
C MET A 76 4.53 -5.56 17.39
N ALA A 77 4.58 -4.30 17.83
CA ALA A 77 4.93 -3.15 17.00
C ALA A 77 6.33 -3.31 16.36
N ARG A 78 7.31 -3.84 17.12
CA ARG A 78 8.63 -4.18 16.57
C ARG A 78 8.54 -5.23 15.47
N GLN A 79 7.78 -6.33 15.69
CA GLN A 79 7.59 -7.39 14.70
C GLN A 79 6.91 -6.88 13.44
N PHE A 80 5.90 -6.00 13.54
CA PHE A 80 5.27 -5.35 12.39
C PHE A 80 6.28 -4.52 11.61
N GLN A 81 7.03 -3.65 12.28
CA GLN A 81 8.04 -2.81 11.63
C GLN A 81 9.19 -3.61 11.00
N GLU A 82 9.54 -4.80 11.53
CA GLU A 82 10.49 -5.72 10.89
C GLU A 82 9.98 -6.23 9.54
N VAL A 83 8.71 -6.61 9.47
CA VAL A 83 8.07 -7.03 8.21
C VAL A 83 8.03 -5.87 7.20
N TRP A 84 7.67 -4.66 7.68
CA TRP A 84 7.60 -3.47 6.80
C TRP A 84 8.99 -3.08 6.27
N ARG A 85 10.03 -3.17 7.09
CA ARG A 85 11.42 -2.97 6.65
C ARG A 85 11.86 -4.03 5.65
N ALA A 86 11.50 -5.30 5.87
CA ALA A 86 11.81 -6.39 4.94
C ALA A 86 11.09 -6.23 3.59
N LEU A 87 9.90 -5.61 3.56
CA LEU A 87 9.15 -5.25 2.35
C LEU A 87 9.58 -3.91 1.76
N GLU A 88 10.55 -3.20 2.37
CA GLU A 88 11.07 -1.91 1.94
C GLU A 88 10.01 -0.81 1.91
N ILE A 89 9.08 -0.85 2.87
CA ILE A 89 8.09 0.22 3.04
C ILE A 89 8.79 1.48 3.53
N SER A 90 8.52 2.61 2.88
CA SER A 90 9.19 3.90 3.09
C SER A 90 8.35 4.87 3.94
N ASN A 91 7.68 4.35 4.99
CA ASN A 91 6.91 5.18 5.91
C ASN A 91 7.81 6.12 6.71
N ASP A 92 7.28 7.31 7.00
CA ASP A 92 7.97 8.36 7.76
C ASP A 92 7.63 8.29 9.25
N ASP A 93 6.45 7.76 9.60
CA ASP A 93 6.00 7.61 10.99
C ASP A 93 5.26 6.28 11.17
N PHE A 94 5.29 5.78 12.42
CA PHE A 94 4.57 4.58 12.83
C PHE A 94 3.98 4.85 14.21
N ILE A 95 2.66 5.06 14.29
CA ILE A 95 1.96 5.37 15.53
C ILE A 95 1.47 4.11 16.21
N GLN A 96 1.64 4.05 17.53
CA GLN A 96 0.97 3.11 18.43
C GLN A 96 -0.15 3.84 19.16
N THR A 97 -1.39 3.33 19.14
CA THR A 97 -2.50 4.03 19.85
C THR A 97 -2.33 4.03 21.37
N SER A 98 -1.38 3.28 21.92
CA SER A 98 -0.96 3.34 23.33
C SER A 98 0.06 4.44 23.65
N GLU A 99 0.49 5.25 22.65
CA GLU A 99 1.40 6.38 22.88
C GLU A 99 0.68 7.58 23.50
N GLU A 100 1.41 8.32 24.37
CA GLU A 100 0.84 9.50 25.03
C GLU A 100 0.43 10.60 24.03
N ARG A 101 1.16 10.77 22.91
CA ARG A 101 0.75 11.72 21.85
C ARG A 101 -0.63 11.42 21.27
N HIS A 102 -1.00 10.14 21.21
CA HIS A 102 -2.33 9.72 20.76
C HIS A 102 -3.37 9.97 21.85
N HIS A 103 -3.10 9.58 23.09
CA HIS A 103 -3.99 9.75 24.23
C HIS A 103 -4.36 11.23 24.48
N VAL A 104 -3.38 12.13 24.43
CA VAL A 104 -3.61 13.58 24.57
C VAL A 104 -4.54 14.09 23.47
N GLY A 105 -4.28 13.74 22.22
CA GLY A 105 -5.10 14.16 21.09
C GLY A 105 -6.52 13.61 21.17
N CYS A 106 -6.69 12.33 21.56
CA CYS A 106 -8.01 11.70 21.68
C CYS A 106 -8.83 12.35 22.79
N ARG A 107 -8.26 12.65 23.96
CA ARG A 107 -8.97 13.34 25.04
C ARG A 107 -9.42 14.74 24.61
N LYS A 108 -8.57 15.49 23.91
CA LYS A 108 -8.92 16.79 23.35
C LYS A 108 -10.05 16.70 22.33
N PHE A 109 -9.98 15.70 21.45
CA PHE A 109 -10.96 15.53 20.37
C PHE A 109 -12.34 15.13 20.91
N ILE A 110 -12.43 14.12 21.77
CA ILE A 110 -13.71 13.67 22.32
C ILE A 110 -14.36 14.76 23.17
N GLN A 111 -13.55 15.59 23.88
CA GLN A 111 -14.06 16.76 24.61
C GLN A 111 -14.66 17.79 23.63
N ALA A 112 -14.00 18.09 22.51
CA ALA A 112 -14.52 19.01 21.51
C ALA A 112 -15.86 18.54 20.92
N VAL A 113 -16.00 17.24 20.62
CA VAL A 113 -17.25 16.65 20.13
C VAL A 113 -18.35 16.66 21.20
N HIS A 114 -17.98 16.44 22.47
CA HIS A 114 -18.92 16.58 23.59
C HIS A 114 -19.42 18.01 23.76
N ASP A 115 -18.52 19.00 23.72
CA ASP A 115 -18.85 20.42 23.86
C ASP A 115 -19.68 20.93 22.68
N ALA A 116 -19.58 20.31 21.50
CA ALA A 116 -20.45 20.55 20.36
C ALA A 116 -21.89 20.04 20.56
N GLY A 117 -22.15 19.21 21.60
CA GLY A 117 -23.46 18.65 21.91
C GLY A 117 -23.80 17.38 21.11
N ASP A 118 -22.84 16.81 20.42
CA ASP A 118 -23.03 15.63 19.56
C ASP A 118 -22.82 14.29 20.30
N ILE A 119 -22.52 14.34 21.59
CA ILE A 119 -22.41 13.16 22.47
C ILE A 119 -23.55 13.18 23.48
N TYR A 120 -24.21 12.04 23.65
CA TYR A 120 -25.27 11.85 24.65
C TYR A 120 -25.16 10.48 25.31
N LYS A 121 -25.67 10.36 26.53
CA LYS A 121 -25.70 9.12 27.30
C LYS A 121 -26.95 8.30 26.97
N GLY A 122 -26.78 7.02 26.71
CA GLY A 122 -27.88 6.13 26.36
C GLY A 122 -27.63 4.68 26.83
N VAL A 123 -28.70 3.92 26.95
CA VAL A 123 -28.63 2.48 27.25
C VAL A 123 -28.86 1.70 25.97
N TYR A 124 -28.02 0.74 25.70
CA TYR A 124 -28.19 -0.21 24.61
C TYR A 124 -28.24 -1.63 25.13
N ALA A 125 -29.21 -2.39 24.62
CA ALA A 125 -29.30 -3.82 24.85
C ALA A 125 -29.31 -4.55 23.50
N GLY A 126 -28.45 -5.55 23.33
CA GLY A 126 -28.35 -6.25 22.05
C GLY A 126 -27.34 -7.40 22.04
N HIS A 127 -27.29 -8.08 20.91
CA HIS A 127 -26.32 -9.14 20.65
C HIS A 127 -24.92 -8.57 20.37
N TYR A 128 -23.98 -8.82 21.26
CA TYR A 128 -22.59 -8.38 21.14
C TYR A 128 -21.68 -9.51 20.65
N CYS A 129 -20.88 -9.24 19.63
CA CYS A 129 -19.86 -10.15 19.13
C CYS A 129 -18.47 -9.72 19.61
N THR A 130 -17.81 -10.54 20.44
CA THR A 130 -16.45 -10.27 20.92
C THR A 130 -15.41 -10.31 19.80
N GLY A 131 -15.66 -11.08 18.75
CA GLY A 131 -14.78 -11.13 17.56
C GLY A 131 -14.82 -9.86 16.71
N CYS A 132 -15.98 -9.20 16.58
CA CYS A 132 -16.13 -7.90 15.92
C CYS A 132 -15.87 -6.73 16.86
N GLU A 133 -15.91 -6.96 18.18
CA GLU A 133 -15.98 -5.93 19.23
C GLU A 133 -17.13 -4.94 18.98
N SER A 134 -18.28 -5.44 18.51
CA SER A 134 -19.45 -4.62 18.17
C SER A 134 -20.75 -5.34 18.38
N PHE A 135 -21.79 -4.56 18.61
CA PHE A 135 -23.17 -5.05 18.60
C PHE A 135 -23.59 -5.45 17.18
N LYS A 136 -24.47 -6.44 17.09
CA LYS A 136 -25.11 -6.90 15.85
C LYS A 136 -26.58 -6.54 15.86
N THR A 137 -27.09 -6.12 14.72
CA THR A 137 -28.50 -5.87 14.55
C THR A 137 -29.29 -7.19 14.57
N GLU A 138 -30.54 -7.14 14.95
CA GLU A 138 -31.43 -8.33 14.92
C GLU A 138 -31.50 -8.91 13.50
N LYS A 139 -31.49 -8.05 12.47
CA LYS A 139 -31.47 -8.47 11.07
C LYS A 139 -30.22 -9.27 10.72
N GLU A 140 -29.02 -8.75 11.05
CA GLU A 140 -27.75 -9.45 10.82
C GLU A 140 -27.71 -10.82 11.54
N VAL A 141 -28.20 -10.86 12.77
CA VAL A 141 -28.24 -12.09 13.56
C VAL A 141 -29.24 -13.11 12.98
N ALA A 142 -30.40 -12.65 12.54
CA ALA A 142 -31.43 -13.51 11.94
C ALA A 142 -30.95 -14.09 10.59
N GLU A 143 -30.40 -13.26 9.72
CA GLU A 143 -29.85 -13.66 8.40
C GLU A 143 -28.67 -14.64 8.54
N ALA A 144 -27.87 -14.53 9.61
CA ALA A 144 -26.75 -15.43 9.92
C ALA A 144 -27.15 -16.64 10.80
N GLY A 145 -28.46 -16.95 10.95
CA GLY A 145 -28.94 -18.10 11.71
C GLY A 145 -28.62 -18.06 13.21
N GLY A 146 -28.69 -16.87 13.83
CA GLY A 146 -28.43 -16.67 15.26
C GLY A 146 -26.96 -16.46 15.61
N LYS A 147 -26.08 -16.21 14.60
CA LYS A 147 -24.63 -16.09 14.75
C LYS A 147 -24.13 -14.72 14.26
N CYS A 148 -22.88 -14.44 14.52
CA CYS A 148 -22.20 -13.30 13.89
C CYS A 148 -21.84 -13.65 12.43
N PRO A 149 -22.25 -12.86 11.43
CA PRO A 149 -21.87 -13.11 10.02
C PRO A 149 -20.36 -13.21 9.78
N ASN A 150 -19.57 -12.40 10.50
CA ASN A 150 -18.12 -12.34 10.35
C ASN A 150 -17.36 -13.35 11.24
N HIS A 151 -17.99 -13.83 12.32
CA HIS A 151 -17.39 -14.75 13.30
C HIS A 151 -18.38 -15.85 13.68
N PRO A 152 -18.72 -16.78 12.77
CA PRO A 152 -19.77 -17.77 12.96
C PRO A 152 -19.47 -18.77 14.09
N ASN A 153 -18.21 -18.87 14.50
CA ASN A 153 -17.77 -19.74 15.59
C ASN A 153 -17.67 -19.01 16.96
N THR A 154 -17.91 -17.69 16.99
CA THR A 154 -17.91 -16.90 18.23
C THR A 154 -19.34 -16.72 18.71
N PRO A 155 -19.69 -17.18 19.94
CA PRO A 155 -21.01 -16.97 20.52
C PRO A 155 -21.34 -15.49 20.64
N LEU A 156 -22.59 -15.13 20.36
CA LEU A 156 -23.10 -13.79 20.64
C LEU A 156 -23.56 -13.74 22.11
N ALA A 157 -23.14 -12.69 22.82
CA ALA A 157 -23.62 -12.41 24.18
C ALA A 157 -24.71 -11.34 24.13
N TRP A 158 -25.80 -11.50 24.90
CA TRP A 158 -26.73 -10.40 25.12
C TRP A 158 -26.14 -9.48 26.18
N VAL A 159 -25.93 -8.22 25.81
CA VAL A 159 -25.30 -7.21 26.66
C VAL A 159 -26.26 -6.02 26.76
N GLU A 160 -26.49 -5.55 27.97
CA GLU A 160 -27.15 -4.26 28.25
C GLU A 160 -26.16 -3.36 28.95
N GLU A 161 -25.86 -2.20 28.33
CA GLU A 161 -24.81 -1.32 28.80
C GLU A 161 -25.18 0.14 28.62
N GLU A 162 -24.89 0.97 29.63
CA GLU A 162 -25.01 2.42 29.55
C GLU A 162 -23.69 3.00 29.03
N ASN A 163 -23.73 3.59 27.82
CA ASN A 163 -22.59 4.16 27.13
C ASN A 163 -22.91 5.55 26.62
N TYR A 164 -21.86 6.27 26.18
CA TYR A 164 -22.04 7.50 25.41
C TYR A 164 -22.13 7.17 23.92
N TYR A 165 -22.97 7.93 23.22
CA TYR A 165 -23.28 7.78 21.80
C TYR A 165 -22.92 9.06 21.06
N PHE A 166 -22.37 8.92 19.87
CA PHE A 166 -22.20 10.00 18.91
C PHE A 166 -23.42 10.07 17.99
N ARG A 167 -23.98 11.28 17.81
CA ARG A 167 -25.17 11.55 16.97
C ARG A 167 -24.86 11.46 15.47
N LEU A 168 -24.33 10.33 15.03
CA LEU A 168 -23.95 10.13 13.64
C LEU A 168 -25.11 10.33 12.67
N SER A 169 -26.31 9.91 13.04
CA SER A 169 -27.53 10.08 12.22
C SER A 169 -27.86 11.54 11.90
N ALA A 170 -27.47 12.49 12.76
CA ALA A 170 -27.65 13.93 12.54
C ALA A 170 -26.77 14.49 11.40
N TYR A 171 -25.75 13.75 11.00
CA TYR A 171 -24.82 14.16 9.94
C TYR A 171 -25.20 13.67 8.55
N ARG A 172 -26.33 12.97 8.38
CA ARG A 172 -26.77 12.38 7.10
C ARG A 172 -26.72 13.39 5.95
N GLU A 173 -27.44 14.48 6.04
CA GLU A 173 -27.52 15.49 4.98
C GLU A 173 -26.15 16.12 4.70
N ARG A 174 -25.41 16.49 5.76
CA ARG A 174 -24.07 17.07 5.63
C ARG A 174 -23.08 16.14 4.94
N LEU A 175 -23.16 14.83 5.21
CA LEU A 175 -22.32 13.81 4.54
C LEU A 175 -22.69 13.68 3.06
N LEU A 176 -24.00 13.61 2.74
CA LEU A 176 -24.46 13.52 1.34
C LEU A 176 -24.09 14.76 0.52
N ASP A 177 -24.25 15.95 1.09
CA ASP A 177 -23.81 17.22 0.48
C ASP A 177 -22.29 17.24 0.27
N TYR A 178 -21.52 16.73 1.25
CA TYR A 178 -20.08 16.62 1.14
C TYR A 178 -19.67 15.68 0.02
N TYR A 179 -20.30 14.50 -0.11
CA TYR A 179 -20.01 13.56 -1.19
C TYR A 179 -20.42 14.08 -2.56
N ALA A 180 -21.48 14.86 -2.64
CA ALA A 180 -21.93 15.50 -3.88
C ALA A 180 -20.95 16.58 -4.37
N SER A 181 -20.41 17.36 -3.42
CA SER A 181 -19.44 18.43 -3.72
C SER A 181 -18.00 17.94 -3.89
N HIS A 182 -17.67 16.73 -3.42
CA HIS A 182 -16.33 16.10 -3.50
C HIS A 182 -16.43 14.69 -4.08
N PRO A 183 -16.69 14.57 -5.40
CA PRO A 183 -16.89 13.25 -6.04
C PRO A 183 -15.66 12.33 -5.95
N GLU A 184 -14.47 12.90 -5.75
CA GLU A 184 -13.20 12.20 -5.58
C GLU A 184 -12.96 11.67 -4.16
N PHE A 185 -13.78 12.07 -3.18
CA PHE A 185 -13.56 11.75 -1.76
C PHE A 185 -13.55 10.23 -1.49
N ILE A 186 -14.48 9.48 -2.09
CA ILE A 186 -14.58 8.02 -1.90
C ILE A 186 -14.19 7.31 -3.19
N GLN A 187 -13.12 6.50 -3.13
CA GLN A 187 -12.63 5.73 -4.27
C GLN A 187 -12.41 4.26 -3.88
N PRO A 188 -12.55 3.31 -4.83
CA PRO A 188 -13.12 3.46 -6.17
C PRO A 188 -14.65 3.72 -6.14
N GLU A 189 -15.24 4.02 -7.29
CA GLU A 189 -16.66 4.37 -7.43
C GLU A 189 -17.62 3.32 -6.83
N SER A 190 -17.26 2.03 -6.92
CA SER A 190 -18.05 0.96 -6.30
C SER A 190 -18.20 1.16 -4.78
N ARG A 191 -17.16 1.63 -4.11
CA ARG A 191 -17.19 1.93 -2.65
C ARG A 191 -18.01 3.18 -2.37
N ARG A 192 -17.91 4.18 -3.25
CA ARG A 192 -18.74 5.38 -3.13
C ARG A 192 -20.23 5.04 -3.15
N ASN A 193 -20.65 4.20 -4.10
CA ASN A 193 -22.05 3.80 -4.23
C ASN A 193 -22.54 3.02 -2.99
N GLU A 194 -21.72 2.13 -2.43
CA GLU A 194 -22.02 1.40 -1.18
C GLU A 194 -22.21 2.37 0.00
N ILE A 195 -21.32 3.35 0.16
CA ILE A 195 -21.37 4.29 1.27
C ILE A 195 -22.53 5.29 1.14
N VAL A 196 -22.78 5.80 -0.06
CA VAL A 196 -23.93 6.68 -0.29
C VAL A 196 -25.22 5.97 0.10
N ASN A 197 -25.42 4.74 -0.38
CA ASN A 197 -26.60 3.94 -0.01
C ASN A 197 -26.70 3.71 1.51
N LEU A 198 -25.61 3.38 2.17
CA LEU A 198 -25.57 3.18 3.63
C LEU A 198 -25.96 4.48 4.36
N VAL A 199 -25.45 5.62 3.95
CA VAL A 199 -25.75 6.91 4.59
C VAL A 199 -27.19 7.31 4.36
N GLU A 200 -27.73 7.09 3.16
CA GLU A 200 -29.14 7.38 2.84
C GLU A 200 -30.11 6.51 3.64
N THR A 201 -29.82 5.21 3.82
CA THR A 201 -30.81 4.24 4.28
C THR A 201 -30.60 3.72 5.70
N GLU A 202 -29.33 3.60 6.16
CA GLU A 202 -29.00 2.84 7.37
C GLU A 202 -28.19 3.61 8.43
N LEU A 203 -27.91 4.91 8.22
CA LEU A 203 -27.09 5.69 9.15
C LEU A 203 -27.75 5.81 10.52
N LYS A 204 -27.07 5.32 11.56
CA LYS A 204 -27.53 5.30 12.97
C LYS A 204 -26.45 5.85 13.88
N ASP A 205 -26.86 6.34 15.06
CA ASP A 205 -25.95 6.73 16.13
C ASP A 205 -25.10 5.55 16.59
N VAL A 206 -23.87 5.83 16.99
CA VAL A 206 -22.89 4.81 17.37
C VAL A 206 -22.42 5.01 18.81
N ALA A 207 -22.31 3.92 19.55
CA ALA A 207 -21.70 3.92 20.87
C ALA A 207 -20.20 4.19 20.75
N ILE A 208 -19.69 5.17 21.51
CA ILE A 208 -18.32 5.65 21.43
C ILE A 208 -17.53 5.43 22.72
N THR A 209 -18.13 4.77 23.71
CA THR A 209 -17.46 4.43 24.97
C THR A 209 -17.78 2.98 25.37
N ARG A 210 -17.01 2.45 26.32
CA ARG A 210 -17.22 1.15 26.96
C ARG A 210 -16.94 1.26 28.45
N LYS A 211 -17.67 0.50 29.23
CA LYS A 211 -17.52 0.41 30.69
C LYS A 211 -16.69 -0.82 31.07
N GLY A 212 -15.89 -0.70 32.13
CA GLY A 212 -15.18 -1.83 32.71
C GLY A 212 -13.89 -2.27 32.02
N PHE A 213 -13.37 -1.50 31.05
CA PHE A 213 -12.06 -1.73 30.46
C PHE A 213 -10.96 -1.00 31.24
N THR A 214 -9.85 -1.70 31.47
CA THR A 214 -8.67 -1.17 32.18
C THR A 214 -7.53 -0.78 31.21
N TRP A 215 -7.68 -1.12 29.92
CA TRP A 215 -6.73 -0.80 28.87
C TRP A 215 -7.42 0.01 27.78
N GLY A 216 -6.93 1.23 27.53
CA GLY A 216 -7.52 2.18 26.59
C GLY A 216 -7.47 3.61 27.15
N ILE A 217 -8.17 4.52 26.52
CA ILE A 217 -8.15 5.94 26.84
C ILE A 217 -9.38 6.29 27.67
N GLU A 218 -9.18 6.80 28.89
CA GLU A 218 -10.28 7.26 29.74
C GLU A 218 -10.99 8.48 29.11
N VAL A 219 -12.32 8.48 29.24
CA VAL A 219 -13.18 9.59 28.81
C VAL A 219 -12.99 10.78 29.75
N PRO A 220 -12.59 11.97 29.27
CA PRO A 220 -12.24 13.10 30.15
C PRO A 220 -13.40 13.62 31.00
N PHE A 221 -14.65 13.52 30.51
CA PHE A 221 -15.85 13.96 31.22
C PHE A 221 -16.56 12.82 32.02
N ASP A 222 -16.11 11.56 31.87
CA ASP A 222 -16.56 10.41 32.69
C ASP A 222 -15.45 9.34 32.76
N PRO A 223 -14.51 9.44 33.72
CA PRO A 223 -13.37 8.51 33.84
C PRO A 223 -13.77 7.05 34.18
N SER A 224 -15.05 6.79 34.46
CA SER A 224 -15.55 5.42 34.67
C SER A 224 -15.69 4.64 33.36
N GLN A 225 -15.52 5.31 32.21
CA GLN A 225 -15.61 4.73 30.86
C GLN A 225 -14.33 4.99 30.07
N THR A 226 -14.07 4.11 29.10
CA THR A 226 -13.00 4.25 28.10
C THR A 226 -13.56 4.56 26.73
N ILE A 227 -12.80 5.27 25.91
CA ILE A 227 -13.16 5.55 24.51
C ILE A 227 -13.19 4.21 23.75
N TYR A 228 -14.22 4.02 22.94
CA TYR A 228 -14.38 2.83 22.11
C TYR A 228 -13.39 2.82 20.96
N VAL A 229 -12.80 1.65 20.71
CA VAL A 229 -11.70 1.45 19.75
C VAL A 229 -11.91 2.10 18.38
N TRP A 230 -13.09 2.03 17.79
CA TRP A 230 -13.34 2.64 16.47
C TRP A 230 -13.44 4.16 16.50
N PHE A 231 -13.78 4.76 17.64
CA PHE A 231 -13.74 6.20 17.80
C PHE A 231 -12.32 6.70 18.05
N ASP A 232 -11.54 5.95 18.79
CA ASP A 232 -10.13 6.26 19.09
C ASP A 232 -9.23 5.97 17.88
N ALA A 233 -9.38 4.78 17.24
CA ALA A 233 -8.49 4.35 16.17
C ALA A 233 -8.36 5.35 15.01
N VAL A 234 -9.47 5.92 14.52
CA VAL A 234 -9.43 6.87 13.39
C VAL A 234 -8.74 8.21 13.74
N LEU A 235 -8.61 8.52 15.03
CA LEU A 235 -7.90 9.71 15.49
C LEU A 235 -6.38 9.62 15.29
N ASN A 236 -5.83 8.42 15.06
CA ASN A 236 -4.41 8.24 14.78
C ASN A 236 -3.92 9.17 13.67
N TYR A 237 -4.74 9.39 12.65
CA TYR A 237 -4.40 10.18 11.47
C TYR A 237 -4.09 11.65 11.77
N ILE A 238 -4.67 12.20 12.82
CA ILE A 238 -4.43 13.58 13.24
C ILE A 238 -3.48 13.66 14.44
N THR A 239 -3.54 12.70 15.36
CA THR A 239 -2.69 12.72 16.56
C THR A 239 -1.22 12.47 16.23
N ALA A 240 -0.94 11.58 15.26
CA ALA A 240 0.42 11.31 14.78
C ALA A 240 1.11 12.56 14.23
N ILE A 241 0.35 13.47 13.65
CA ILE A 241 0.87 14.71 13.06
C ILE A 241 0.74 15.93 13.96
N GLY A 242 0.32 15.74 15.24
CA GLY A 242 0.42 16.77 16.27
C GLY A 242 -0.89 17.37 16.77
N TYR A 243 -2.06 16.88 16.37
CA TYR A 243 -3.31 17.34 16.96
C TYR A 243 -3.31 17.15 18.49
N GLY A 244 -3.44 18.26 19.22
CA GLY A 244 -3.39 18.27 20.68
C GLY A 244 -1.99 18.38 21.28
N THR A 245 -0.92 18.21 20.50
CA THR A 245 0.46 18.24 21.00
C THR A 245 1.36 19.21 20.23
N ASP A 246 1.21 19.32 18.91
CA ASP A 246 1.96 20.21 18.01
C ASP A 246 1.01 20.76 16.92
N GLU A 247 0.30 21.80 17.26
CA GLU A 247 -0.72 22.41 16.40
C GLU A 247 -0.13 23.03 15.10
N GLU A 248 1.14 23.43 15.11
CA GLU A 248 1.81 23.95 13.91
C GLU A 248 2.06 22.82 12.90
N ARG A 249 2.60 21.69 13.36
CA ARG A 249 2.81 20.49 12.54
C ARG A 249 1.46 19.97 12.01
N PHE A 250 0.43 19.93 12.87
CA PHE A 250 -0.92 19.52 12.47
C PHE A 250 -1.44 20.39 11.34
N ARG A 251 -1.46 21.72 11.48
CA ARG A 251 -1.93 22.64 10.43
C ARG A 251 -1.13 22.55 9.14
N ARG A 252 0.15 22.24 9.22
CA ARG A 252 1.00 22.07 8.04
C ARG A 252 0.70 20.80 7.28
N LEU A 253 0.38 19.69 7.97
CA LEU A 253 0.22 18.37 7.36
C LEU A 253 -1.25 17.99 7.10
N TRP A 254 -2.20 18.50 7.87
CA TRP A 254 -3.62 18.22 7.65
C TRP A 254 -4.24 19.17 6.62
N PRO A 255 -5.28 18.76 5.82
CA PRO A 255 -5.90 17.45 5.77
C PRO A 255 -5.05 16.40 5.03
N ALA A 256 -5.28 15.11 5.33
CA ALA A 256 -4.65 14.03 4.58
C ALA A 256 -5.09 14.04 3.11
N ASP A 257 -4.14 13.81 2.20
CA ASP A 257 -4.44 13.72 0.77
C ASP A 257 -5.11 12.40 0.42
N VAL A 258 -4.77 11.30 1.14
CA VAL A 258 -5.46 10.03 1.00
C VAL A 258 -5.29 9.13 2.22
N HIS A 259 -6.39 8.52 2.66
CA HIS A 259 -6.41 7.35 3.53
C HIS A 259 -6.56 6.10 2.65
N VAL A 260 -5.58 5.20 2.67
CA VAL A 260 -5.62 3.90 1.99
C VAL A 260 -6.05 2.86 3.01
N ILE A 261 -7.17 2.19 2.78
CA ILE A 261 -7.81 1.31 3.75
C ILE A 261 -8.43 0.07 3.10
N GLY A 262 -8.65 -0.99 3.86
CA GLY A 262 -9.43 -2.13 3.40
C GLY A 262 -10.90 -1.78 3.13
N LYS A 263 -11.50 -2.39 2.12
CA LYS A 263 -12.90 -2.15 1.73
C LYS A 263 -13.93 -2.42 2.84
N ASP A 264 -13.60 -3.26 3.80
CA ASP A 264 -14.48 -3.65 4.92
C ASP A 264 -14.64 -2.56 6.00
N ILE A 265 -13.73 -1.60 6.04
CA ILE A 265 -13.74 -0.49 7.01
C ILE A 265 -14.10 0.85 6.37
N THR A 266 -14.54 0.88 5.11
CA THR A 266 -14.96 2.11 4.42
C THR A 266 -16.06 2.85 5.15
N ARG A 267 -17.01 2.14 5.79
CA ARG A 267 -18.09 2.77 6.59
C ARG A 267 -17.57 3.64 7.73
N PHE A 268 -16.45 3.24 8.37
CA PHE A 268 -15.85 4.03 9.45
C PHE A 268 -15.12 5.25 8.89
N HIS A 269 -14.39 5.10 7.80
CA HIS A 269 -13.56 6.17 7.21
C HIS A 269 -14.34 7.14 6.34
N CYS A 270 -15.47 6.73 5.77
CA CYS A 270 -16.26 7.57 4.89
C CYS A 270 -17.51 8.15 5.55
N ALA A 271 -18.07 7.52 6.60
CA ALA A 271 -19.24 8.05 7.30
C ALA A 271 -18.90 8.55 8.72
N LEU A 272 -18.38 7.67 9.60
CA LEU A 272 -18.10 8.05 10.98
C LEU A 272 -16.99 9.11 11.07
N TRP A 273 -15.85 8.88 10.45
CA TRP A 273 -14.69 9.76 10.54
C TRP A 273 -14.95 11.19 10.05
N PRO A 274 -15.50 11.44 8.85
CA PRO A 274 -15.82 12.79 8.43
C PRO A 274 -16.89 13.46 9.30
N ALA A 275 -17.89 12.71 9.81
CA ALA A 275 -18.86 13.27 10.73
C ALA A 275 -18.24 13.71 12.07
N MET A 276 -17.33 12.90 12.62
CA MET A 276 -16.56 13.25 13.82
C MET A 276 -15.73 14.53 13.60
N LEU A 277 -15.03 14.62 12.48
CA LEU A 277 -14.24 15.81 12.12
C LEU A 277 -15.12 17.04 11.97
N MET A 278 -16.25 16.93 11.28
CA MET A 278 -17.21 18.02 11.13
C MET A 278 -17.77 18.49 12.48
N SER A 279 -17.99 17.57 13.43
CA SER A 279 -18.41 17.88 14.80
C SER A 279 -17.35 18.67 15.56
N ALA A 280 -16.09 18.25 15.45
CA ALA A 280 -14.96 18.90 16.10
C ALA A 280 -14.46 20.17 15.37
N GLY A 281 -15.11 20.58 14.26
CA GLY A 281 -14.69 21.73 13.46
C GLY A 281 -13.38 21.52 12.70
N VAL A 282 -13.03 20.27 12.39
CA VAL A 282 -11.84 19.89 11.63
C VAL A 282 -12.24 19.49 10.20
N GLU A 283 -11.46 19.89 9.20
CA GLU A 283 -11.69 19.55 7.80
C GLU A 283 -11.57 18.04 7.58
N PRO A 284 -12.46 17.37 6.81
CA PRO A 284 -12.28 15.97 6.41
C PRO A 284 -11.05 15.75 5.52
N PRO A 285 -10.52 14.51 5.42
CA PRO A 285 -9.47 14.17 4.48
C PRO A 285 -9.94 14.34 3.04
N ARG A 286 -9.01 14.56 2.10
CA ARG A 286 -9.36 14.80 0.69
C ARG A 286 -9.86 13.56 -0.03
N LYS A 287 -9.33 12.38 0.35
CA LYS A 287 -9.68 11.10 -0.29
C LYS A 287 -9.60 9.93 0.69
N VAL A 288 -10.51 8.98 0.51
CA VAL A 288 -10.44 7.63 1.09
C VAL A 288 -10.43 6.62 -0.05
N PHE A 289 -9.39 5.81 -0.15
CA PHE A 289 -9.29 4.75 -1.13
C PHE A 289 -9.48 3.38 -0.48
N GLY A 290 -10.58 2.70 -0.79
CA GLY A 290 -10.92 1.38 -0.28
C GLY A 290 -10.37 0.27 -1.18
N HIS A 291 -9.20 -0.30 -0.84
CA HIS A 291 -8.60 -1.39 -1.62
C HIS A 291 -9.35 -2.71 -1.45
N GLY A 292 -9.21 -3.61 -2.44
CA GLY A 292 -9.79 -4.95 -2.42
C GLY A 292 -9.04 -5.94 -1.52
N PHE A 293 -9.58 -7.15 -1.40
CA PHE A 293 -8.96 -8.22 -0.62
C PHE A 293 -8.08 -9.12 -1.49
N VAL A 294 -7.12 -9.78 -0.84
CA VAL A 294 -6.39 -10.90 -1.41
C VAL A 294 -6.99 -12.20 -0.88
N TYR A 295 -7.48 -13.03 -1.78
CA TYR A 295 -7.99 -14.37 -1.48
C TYR A 295 -6.92 -15.42 -1.77
N ARG A 296 -6.90 -16.48 -1.00
CA ARG A 296 -6.04 -17.64 -1.27
C ARG A 296 -6.80 -18.66 -2.09
N LYS A 297 -6.22 -19.06 -3.21
CA LYS A 297 -6.68 -20.21 -3.96
C LYS A 297 -6.01 -21.47 -3.41
N ASN A 298 -6.81 -22.46 -3.06
CA ASN A 298 -6.32 -23.79 -2.70
C ASN A 298 -5.89 -24.51 -3.99
N GLU A 299 -4.65 -24.94 -4.05
CA GLU A 299 -4.05 -25.54 -5.26
C GLU A 299 -4.59 -26.94 -5.55
N GLU A 300 -5.05 -27.68 -4.53
CA GLU A 300 -5.61 -29.01 -4.68
C GLU A 300 -7.08 -29.00 -5.08
N THR A 301 -7.89 -28.14 -4.44
CA THR A 301 -9.34 -28.11 -4.66
C THR A 301 -9.77 -27.04 -5.67
N GLY A 302 -8.92 -26.06 -5.97
CA GLY A 302 -9.25 -24.89 -6.78
C GLY A 302 -10.15 -23.86 -6.06
N GLU A 303 -10.54 -24.10 -4.82
CA GLU A 303 -11.42 -23.23 -4.05
C GLU A 303 -10.72 -21.94 -3.65
N VAL A 304 -11.43 -20.81 -3.82
CA VAL A 304 -10.94 -19.48 -3.46
C VAL A 304 -11.54 -19.09 -2.10
N GLN A 305 -10.67 -18.86 -1.12
CA GLN A 305 -11.06 -18.58 0.25
C GLN A 305 -10.45 -17.27 0.74
N LYS A 306 -11.20 -16.54 1.59
CA LYS A 306 -10.66 -15.38 2.31
C LYS A 306 -9.55 -15.86 3.26
N LEU A 307 -8.46 -15.09 3.32
CA LEU A 307 -7.41 -15.33 4.32
C LEU A 307 -8.00 -15.19 5.73
N SER A 308 -7.91 -16.25 6.50
CA SER A 308 -8.46 -16.30 7.86
C SER A 308 -7.60 -17.17 8.77
N LYS A 309 -7.29 -16.64 9.96
CA LYS A 309 -6.56 -17.37 10.99
C LYS A 309 -7.32 -18.60 11.47
N SER A 310 -8.65 -18.49 11.58
CA SER A 310 -9.51 -19.60 12.00
C SER A 310 -9.57 -20.73 10.98
N LEU A 311 -9.25 -20.46 9.72
CA LEU A 311 -9.14 -21.46 8.65
C LEU A 311 -7.71 -21.99 8.49
N GLY A 312 -6.72 -21.44 9.21
CA GLY A 312 -5.31 -21.84 9.09
C GLY A 312 -4.70 -21.60 7.71
N ASN A 313 -5.30 -20.73 6.87
CA ASN A 313 -4.88 -20.49 5.50
C ASN A 313 -4.11 -19.16 5.32
N VAL A 314 -3.70 -18.52 6.42
CA VAL A 314 -2.92 -17.29 6.42
C VAL A 314 -1.51 -17.55 5.90
N VAL A 315 -1.02 -16.66 5.04
CA VAL A 315 0.34 -16.67 4.51
C VAL A 315 1.06 -15.43 5.04
N GLU A 316 2.21 -15.62 5.71
CA GLU A 316 3.03 -14.52 6.20
C GLU A 316 3.92 -13.97 5.06
N PRO A 317 4.12 -12.64 4.94
CA PRO A 317 5.00 -12.07 3.93
C PRO A 317 6.41 -12.63 3.97
N MET A 318 6.95 -12.91 5.16
CA MET A 318 8.30 -13.43 5.35
C MET A 318 8.52 -14.81 4.71
N ASP A 319 7.46 -15.62 4.61
CA ASP A 319 7.53 -16.93 3.93
C ASP A 319 7.82 -16.79 2.43
N LEU A 320 7.30 -15.74 1.81
CA LEU A 320 7.53 -15.43 0.40
C LEU A 320 8.86 -14.70 0.21
N ILE A 321 9.14 -13.70 1.07
CA ILE A 321 10.37 -12.90 0.98
C ILE A 321 11.62 -13.76 1.11
N SER A 322 11.61 -14.73 2.03
CA SER A 322 12.76 -15.64 2.26
C SER A 322 13.05 -16.55 1.07
N LYS A 323 12.03 -16.91 0.29
CA LYS A 323 12.15 -17.81 -0.86
C LYS A 323 12.43 -17.08 -2.17
N PHE A 324 11.87 -15.88 -2.31
CA PHE A 324 11.91 -15.13 -3.58
C PHE A 324 12.67 -13.80 -3.44
N SER A 325 12.04 -12.79 -2.93
CA SER A 325 12.57 -11.49 -2.50
C SER A 325 11.40 -10.56 -2.15
N SER A 326 11.67 -9.44 -1.48
CA SER A 326 10.70 -8.37 -1.27
C SER A 326 10.15 -7.81 -2.60
N GLU A 327 11.01 -7.61 -3.60
CA GLU A 327 10.61 -7.05 -4.88
C GLU A 327 9.78 -8.03 -5.72
N ALA A 328 10.02 -9.34 -5.62
CA ALA A 328 9.15 -10.35 -6.21
C ALA A 328 7.76 -10.31 -5.57
N PHE A 329 7.68 -10.11 -4.25
CA PHE A 329 6.43 -9.92 -3.53
C PHE A 329 5.69 -8.67 -4.03
N ARG A 330 6.37 -7.51 -4.07
CA ARG A 330 5.83 -6.25 -4.56
C ARG A 330 5.33 -6.35 -6.00
N PHE A 331 6.14 -6.96 -6.88
CA PHE A 331 5.77 -7.17 -8.29
C PHE A 331 4.51 -8.01 -8.46
N TYR A 332 4.46 -9.17 -7.79
CA TYR A 332 3.31 -10.05 -7.88
C TYR A 332 2.02 -9.34 -7.49
N PHE A 333 1.97 -8.78 -6.29
CA PHE A 333 0.76 -8.19 -5.77
C PHE A 333 0.32 -6.94 -6.54
N MET A 334 1.25 -6.10 -6.97
CA MET A 334 0.91 -4.90 -7.73
C MET A 334 0.56 -5.19 -9.20
N SER A 335 1.06 -6.29 -9.78
CA SER A 335 0.77 -6.64 -11.17
C SER A 335 -0.42 -7.60 -11.34
N GLN A 336 -0.67 -8.49 -10.36
CA GLN A 336 -1.66 -9.56 -10.49
C GLN A 336 -2.95 -9.31 -9.69
N CYS A 337 -2.93 -8.41 -8.72
CA CYS A 337 -4.08 -8.06 -7.90
C CYS A 337 -4.49 -6.62 -8.20
N PRO A 338 -5.67 -6.35 -8.79
CA PRO A 338 -6.18 -5.00 -8.95
C PRO A 338 -6.31 -4.32 -7.59
N PHE A 339 -5.68 -3.14 -7.40
CA PHE A 339 -5.65 -2.54 -6.07
C PHE A 339 -7.04 -2.09 -5.59
N GLY A 340 -7.88 -1.57 -6.48
CA GLY A 340 -9.28 -1.22 -6.20
C GLY A 340 -10.27 -2.39 -6.22
N GLY A 341 -9.83 -3.61 -6.56
CA GLY A 341 -10.63 -4.83 -6.66
C GLY A 341 -10.01 -6.00 -5.90
N ASP A 342 -10.73 -7.13 -5.86
CA ASP A 342 -10.23 -8.33 -5.21
C ASP A 342 -9.21 -9.06 -6.09
N GLY A 343 -8.19 -9.64 -5.46
CA GLY A 343 -7.15 -10.42 -6.12
C GLY A 343 -7.04 -11.84 -5.55
N GLU A 344 -6.41 -12.72 -6.32
CA GLU A 344 -6.16 -14.10 -5.92
C GLU A 344 -4.67 -14.39 -5.79
N PHE A 345 -4.32 -15.17 -4.79
CA PHE A 345 -2.98 -15.67 -4.55
C PHE A 345 -2.94 -17.19 -4.52
N SER A 346 -1.95 -17.76 -5.24
CA SER A 346 -1.47 -19.13 -5.04
C SER A 346 0.06 -19.15 -5.17
N PHE A 347 0.71 -20.12 -4.53
CA PHE A 347 2.19 -20.26 -4.63
C PHE A 347 2.63 -20.64 -6.04
N GLU A 348 1.86 -21.47 -6.74
CA GLU A 348 2.12 -21.85 -8.13
C GLU A 348 2.12 -20.61 -9.03
N ARG A 349 1.04 -19.83 -9.00
CA ARG A 349 0.93 -18.59 -9.80
C ARG A 349 2.02 -17.58 -9.44
N PHE A 350 2.37 -17.48 -8.17
CA PHE A 350 3.46 -16.60 -7.74
C PHE A 350 4.79 -17.00 -8.36
N ALA A 351 5.14 -18.29 -8.33
CA ALA A 351 6.37 -18.81 -8.92
C ALA A 351 6.39 -18.64 -10.45
N ASP A 352 5.25 -18.84 -11.11
CA ASP A 352 5.13 -18.65 -12.57
C ASP A 352 5.31 -17.18 -12.96
N VAL A 353 4.68 -16.26 -12.26
CA VAL A 353 4.81 -14.81 -12.50
C VAL A 353 6.24 -14.34 -12.20
N TYR A 354 6.84 -14.84 -11.13
CA TYR A 354 8.25 -14.56 -10.82
C TYR A 354 9.18 -15.04 -11.95
N ASN A 355 9.06 -16.30 -12.37
CA ASN A 355 9.91 -16.84 -13.41
C ASN A 355 9.68 -16.18 -14.77
N SER A 356 8.44 -15.98 -15.18
CA SER A 356 8.14 -15.40 -16.49
C SER A 356 8.40 -13.89 -16.55
N GLY A 357 7.93 -13.14 -15.57
CA GLY A 357 8.01 -11.68 -15.57
C GLY A 357 9.36 -11.13 -15.13
N LEU A 358 9.93 -11.67 -14.05
CA LEU A 358 11.17 -11.15 -13.47
C LEU A 358 12.41 -11.92 -13.96
N ALA A 359 12.51 -13.22 -13.70
CA ALA A 359 13.74 -13.96 -13.98
C ALA A 359 14.05 -14.11 -15.47
N ASN A 360 13.09 -14.64 -16.26
CA ASN A 360 13.30 -14.94 -17.68
C ASN A 360 13.11 -13.71 -18.58
N ASN A 361 12.42 -12.67 -18.14
CA ASN A 361 12.18 -11.47 -18.92
C ASN A 361 13.11 -10.33 -18.48
N LEU A 362 12.75 -9.61 -17.43
CA LEU A 362 13.45 -8.40 -16.97
C LEU A 362 14.93 -8.66 -16.61
N GLY A 363 15.17 -9.65 -15.74
CA GLY A 363 16.51 -9.99 -15.25
C GLY A 363 17.42 -10.58 -16.33
N ASN A 364 16.86 -11.41 -17.21
CA ASN A 364 17.63 -11.98 -18.34
C ASN A 364 18.03 -10.90 -19.34
N LEU A 365 17.14 -9.95 -19.67
CA LEU A 365 17.44 -8.86 -20.58
C LEU A 365 18.55 -7.96 -20.04
N TYR A 366 18.46 -7.57 -18.76
CA TYR A 366 19.53 -6.83 -18.06
C TYR A 366 20.89 -7.56 -18.17
N SER A 367 20.93 -8.83 -17.82
CA SER A 367 22.15 -9.63 -17.83
C SER A 367 22.77 -9.75 -19.24
N ARG A 368 21.90 -9.92 -20.25
CA ARG A 368 22.32 -10.00 -21.66
C ARG A 368 22.92 -8.70 -22.16
N ILE A 369 22.29 -7.56 -21.87
CA ILE A 369 22.78 -6.24 -22.28
C ILE A 369 24.19 -6.01 -21.73
N LEU A 370 24.39 -6.12 -20.41
CA LEU A 370 25.68 -5.88 -19.79
C LEU A 370 26.75 -6.87 -20.28
N THR A 371 26.38 -8.15 -20.43
CA THR A 371 27.32 -9.15 -20.95
C THR A 371 27.78 -8.83 -22.38
N MET A 372 26.90 -8.35 -23.25
CA MET A 372 27.25 -7.93 -24.61
C MET A 372 28.14 -6.68 -24.60
N CYS A 373 27.81 -5.69 -23.75
CA CYS A 373 28.64 -4.50 -23.60
C CYS A 373 30.06 -4.83 -23.15
N VAL A 374 30.22 -5.72 -22.17
CA VAL A 374 31.56 -6.16 -21.71
C VAL A 374 32.27 -6.92 -22.80
N LYS A 375 31.60 -7.92 -23.39
CA LYS A 375 32.22 -8.83 -24.35
C LYS A 375 32.64 -8.16 -25.64
N TYR A 376 31.87 -7.18 -26.12
CA TYR A 376 32.10 -6.59 -27.45
C TYR A 376 32.80 -5.23 -27.40
N PHE A 377 32.68 -4.52 -26.28
CA PHE A 377 33.17 -3.14 -26.12
C PHE A 377 33.95 -2.92 -24.82
N GLU A 378 34.36 -3.98 -24.14
CA GLU A 378 35.09 -3.91 -22.86
C GLU A 378 34.38 -3.03 -21.82
N GLY A 379 33.06 -3.01 -21.88
CA GLY A 379 32.20 -2.20 -21.01
C GLY A 379 32.13 -0.70 -21.36
N ARG A 380 32.67 -0.26 -22.49
CA ARG A 380 32.66 1.14 -22.93
C ARG A 380 31.89 1.29 -24.23
N LEU A 381 30.70 1.89 -24.16
CA LEU A 381 29.88 2.16 -25.34
C LEU A 381 30.20 3.50 -26.01
N GLY A 382 30.87 4.42 -25.29
CA GLY A 382 31.25 5.74 -25.81
C GLY A 382 30.10 6.74 -25.85
N SER A 383 30.27 7.78 -26.67
CA SER A 383 29.38 8.94 -26.74
C SER A 383 27.99 8.57 -27.28
N THR A 384 26.95 9.16 -26.68
CA THR A 384 25.58 9.13 -27.16
C THR A 384 25.22 10.26 -28.12
N GLU A 385 26.20 11.15 -28.43
CA GLU A 385 25.94 12.30 -29.27
C GLU A 385 25.65 11.89 -30.72
N GLY A 386 24.60 12.45 -31.31
CA GLY A 386 24.17 12.14 -32.67
C GLY A 386 23.52 10.78 -32.87
N ILE A 387 23.30 9.99 -31.80
CA ILE A 387 22.70 8.68 -31.87
C ILE A 387 21.19 8.79 -31.62
N ASP A 388 20.37 8.13 -32.47
CA ASP A 388 18.95 7.93 -32.17
C ASP A 388 18.80 6.87 -31.07
N LEU A 389 18.49 7.32 -29.87
CA LEU A 389 18.29 6.47 -28.69
C LEU A 389 16.83 6.04 -28.50
N ALA A 390 15.96 6.37 -29.45
CA ALA A 390 14.54 6.02 -29.40
C ALA A 390 14.15 4.82 -30.31
N ALA A 391 15.11 4.23 -31.01
CA ALA A 391 14.86 3.17 -31.98
C ALA A 391 14.13 1.94 -31.37
N TRP A 392 14.45 1.58 -30.12
CA TRP A 392 13.78 0.47 -29.40
C TRP A 392 12.28 0.70 -29.16
N ARG A 393 11.83 1.95 -29.15
CA ARG A 393 10.43 2.37 -28.91
C ARG A 393 9.75 2.94 -30.16
N SER A 394 10.30 2.64 -31.36
CA SER A 394 9.77 3.12 -32.63
C SER A 394 8.28 2.77 -32.79
N GLY A 395 7.49 3.73 -33.29
CA GLY A 395 6.05 3.57 -33.49
C GLY A 395 5.19 3.73 -32.22
N LEU A 396 5.77 4.10 -31.08
CA LEU A 396 5.05 4.42 -29.85
C LEU A 396 5.15 5.93 -29.56
N ASP A 397 4.01 6.61 -29.40
CA ASP A 397 3.98 7.96 -28.82
C ASP A 397 4.33 7.86 -27.34
N PHE A 398 5.64 7.90 -27.07
CA PHE A 398 6.17 7.62 -25.76
C PHE A 398 5.81 8.69 -24.71
N PRO A 399 5.77 10.00 -25.05
CA PRO A 399 5.25 11.00 -24.13
C PRO A 399 3.80 10.79 -23.74
N ALA A 400 2.91 10.46 -24.69
CA ALA A 400 1.51 10.14 -24.40
C ALA A 400 1.42 8.88 -23.52
N PHE A 401 2.17 7.82 -23.83
CA PHE A 401 2.25 6.59 -23.04
C PHE A 401 2.65 6.85 -21.58
N VAL A 402 3.70 7.64 -21.35
CA VAL A 402 4.14 8.00 -19.98
C VAL A 402 3.07 8.85 -19.27
N GLY A 403 2.39 9.74 -20.00
CA GLY A 403 1.25 10.50 -19.48
C GLY A 403 0.12 9.59 -18.98
N GLU A 404 -0.26 8.59 -19.76
CA GLU A 404 -1.28 7.61 -19.38
C GLU A 404 -0.86 6.75 -18.17
N LEU A 405 0.41 6.34 -18.10
CA LEU A 405 0.94 5.65 -16.91
C LEU A 405 0.84 6.53 -15.66
N ARG A 406 1.14 7.84 -15.80
CA ARG A 406 1.06 8.78 -14.69
C ARG A 406 -0.36 8.93 -14.17
N GLU A 407 -1.35 9.03 -15.06
CA GLU A 407 -2.78 9.07 -14.66
C GLU A 407 -3.20 7.76 -13.96
N ALA A 408 -2.78 6.61 -14.47
CA ALA A 408 -3.05 5.32 -13.83
C ALA A 408 -2.39 5.22 -12.44
N MET A 409 -1.16 5.75 -12.25
CA MET A 409 -0.53 5.85 -10.94
C MET A 409 -1.34 6.71 -9.96
N ILE A 410 -1.85 7.86 -10.41
CA ILE A 410 -2.70 8.76 -9.61
C ILE A 410 -4.00 8.06 -9.21
N ALA A 411 -4.53 7.21 -10.09
CA ALA A 411 -5.77 6.43 -9.87
C ALA A 411 -5.56 5.14 -9.05
N PHE A 412 -4.34 4.82 -8.62
CA PHE A 412 -4.00 3.55 -7.95
C PHE A 412 -4.21 2.30 -8.82
N ASP A 413 -4.21 2.44 -10.14
CA ASP A 413 -4.33 1.32 -11.08
C ASP A 413 -2.95 0.74 -11.42
N TYR A 414 -2.30 0.18 -10.42
CA TYR A 414 -0.94 -0.35 -10.49
C TYR A 414 -0.79 -1.54 -11.43
N SER A 415 -1.82 -2.37 -11.51
CA SER A 415 -1.82 -3.55 -12.39
C SER A 415 -1.76 -3.14 -13.85
N THR A 416 -2.53 -2.14 -14.25
CA THR A 416 -2.46 -1.57 -15.61
C THR A 416 -1.10 -0.93 -15.89
N VAL A 417 -0.55 -0.18 -14.92
CA VAL A 417 0.79 0.42 -15.07
C VAL A 417 1.84 -0.65 -15.34
N LEU A 418 1.93 -1.67 -14.48
CA LEU A 418 2.93 -2.74 -14.64
C LEU A 418 2.70 -3.56 -15.91
N GLN A 419 1.46 -3.91 -16.24
CA GLN A 419 1.14 -4.62 -17.48
C GLN A 419 1.62 -3.84 -18.71
N ARG A 420 1.34 -2.54 -18.75
CA ARG A 420 1.75 -1.69 -19.88
C ARG A 420 3.25 -1.45 -19.93
N VAL A 421 3.92 -1.30 -18.79
CA VAL A 421 5.39 -1.20 -18.74
C VAL A 421 6.02 -2.50 -19.24
N TRP A 422 5.50 -3.68 -18.86
CA TRP A 422 6.02 -4.95 -19.37
C TRP A 422 5.81 -5.07 -20.88
N LEU A 423 4.63 -4.81 -21.38
CA LEU A 423 4.30 -4.92 -22.80
C LEU A 423 5.07 -3.91 -23.67
N GLU A 424 5.06 -2.63 -23.28
CA GLU A 424 5.54 -1.54 -24.15
C GLU A 424 6.98 -1.15 -23.88
N VAL A 425 7.57 -1.56 -22.75
CA VAL A 425 8.98 -1.26 -22.45
C VAL A 425 9.80 -2.54 -22.46
N VAL A 426 9.46 -3.54 -21.64
CA VAL A 426 10.30 -4.74 -21.47
C VAL A 426 10.24 -5.64 -22.71
N ASP A 427 9.04 -5.97 -23.19
CA ASP A 427 8.87 -6.86 -24.35
C ASP A 427 9.34 -6.21 -25.66
N ARG A 428 9.17 -4.88 -25.81
CA ARG A 428 9.72 -4.16 -26.98
C ARG A 428 11.24 -4.23 -27.03
N ALA A 429 11.93 -4.07 -25.91
CA ALA A 429 13.38 -4.17 -25.88
C ALA A 429 13.88 -5.61 -26.16
N ASN A 430 13.15 -6.61 -25.67
CA ASN A 430 13.43 -8.00 -26.06
C ASN A 430 13.27 -8.22 -27.56
N ARG A 431 12.17 -7.71 -28.15
CA ARG A 431 11.91 -7.76 -29.59
C ARG A 431 12.99 -7.02 -30.39
N TYR A 432 13.32 -5.78 -29.99
CA TYR A 432 14.39 -4.99 -30.58
C TYR A 432 15.73 -5.75 -30.59
N THR A 433 16.07 -6.42 -29.48
CA THR A 433 17.27 -7.27 -29.38
C THR A 433 17.23 -8.47 -30.32
N GLN A 434 16.06 -9.07 -30.56
CA GLN A 434 15.88 -10.21 -31.47
C GLN A 434 15.96 -9.79 -32.93
N GLU A 435 15.39 -8.66 -33.29
CA GLU A 435 15.34 -8.13 -34.65
C GLU A 435 16.71 -7.61 -35.10
N THR A 436 17.39 -6.84 -34.25
CA THR A 436 18.70 -6.26 -34.55
C THR A 436 19.87 -7.23 -34.41
N GLN A 437 19.68 -8.31 -33.68
CA GLN A 437 20.67 -9.40 -33.47
C GLN A 437 22.10 -8.90 -33.19
N PRO A 438 22.35 -8.10 -32.15
CA PRO A 438 23.66 -7.50 -31.87
C PRO A 438 24.80 -8.53 -31.78
N PHE A 439 24.47 -9.78 -31.35
CA PHE A 439 25.41 -10.90 -31.28
C PHE A 439 25.87 -11.41 -32.67
N LYS A 440 25.15 -11.10 -33.75
CA LYS A 440 25.57 -11.34 -35.11
C LYS A 440 26.17 -10.07 -35.71
N LEU A 441 25.54 -8.93 -35.48
CA LEU A 441 25.92 -7.63 -36.02
C LEU A 441 27.37 -7.24 -35.66
N VAL A 442 27.83 -7.59 -34.46
CA VAL A 442 29.22 -7.35 -34.02
C VAL A 442 30.27 -7.96 -34.95
N LYS A 443 29.94 -8.96 -35.75
CA LYS A 443 30.87 -9.63 -36.67
C LYS A 443 30.96 -8.94 -38.06
N THR A 444 29.96 -8.13 -38.40
CA THR A 444 29.80 -7.54 -39.72
C THR A 444 29.85 -6.00 -39.70
N ASP A 445 29.30 -5.40 -38.63
CA ASP A 445 29.23 -3.96 -38.44
C ASP A 445 29.29 -3.62 -36.95
N LEU A 446 30.49 -3.29 -36.48
CA LEU A 446 30.75 -3.00 -35.08
C LEU A 446 30.04 -1.71 -34.61
N GLU A 447 29.99 -0.67 -35.49
CA GLU A 447 29.33 0.60 -35.17
C GLU A 447 27.80 0.44 -35.05
N ALA A 448 27.18 -0.27 -35.98
CA ALA A 448 25.76 -0.58 -35.87
C ALA A 448 25.45 -1.41 -34.60
N CYS A 449 26.30 -2.36 -34.23
CA CYS A 449 26.21 -3.08 -32.97
C CYS A 449 26.28 -2.14 -31.76
N ARG A 450 27.20 -1.16 -31.78
CA ARG A 450 27.34 -0.16 -30.73
C ARG A 450 26.07 0.68 -30.58
N HIS A 451 25.47 1.13 -31.69
CA HIS A 451 24.22 1.88 -31.68
C HIS A 451 23.06 1.09 -31.07
N VAL A 452 22.97 -0.20 -31.39
CA VAL A 452 21.97 -1.09 -30.77
C VAL A 452 22.16 -1.17 -29.26
N LEU A 453 23.40 -1.33 -28.77
CA LEU A 453 23.67 -1.42 -27.34
C LEU A 453 23.47 -0.07 -26.63
N LEU A 454 23.74 1.07 -27.27
CA LEU A 454 23.39 2.39 -26.73
C LEU A 454 21.87 2.57 -26.58
N ASN A 455 21.08 2.09 -27.54
CA ASN A 455 19.62 2.07 -27.42
C ASN A 455 19.13 1.16 -26.27
N LEU A 456 19.77 0.02 -26.05
CA LEU A 456 19.46 -0.87 -24.95
C LEU A 456 19.91 -0.32 -23.59
N ALA A 457 20.99 0.49 -23.55
CA ALA A 457 21.36 1.23 -22.34
C ALA A 457 20.33 2.32 -22.01
N GLU A 458 19.84 3.07 -23.02
CA GLU A 458 18.73 4.01 -22.83
C GLU A 458 17.46 3.30 -22.34
N TRP A 459 17.17 2.10 -22.86
CA TRP A 459 16.07 1.28 -22.37
C TRP A 459 16.22 0.97 -20.87
N LEU A 460 17.42 0.60 -20.40
CA LEU A 460 17.68 0.35 -18.97
C LEU A 460 17.37 1.58 -18.12
N ARG A 461 17.78 2.76 -18.58
CA ARG A 461 17.50 4.03 -17.90
C ARG A 461 15.99 4.28 -17.78
N VAL A 462 15.28 4.13 -18.89
CA VAL A 462 13.83 4.33 -18.94
C VAL A 462 13.09 3.31 -18.07
N ALA A 463 13.46 2.04 -18.18
CA ALA A 463 12.88 0.98 -17.37
C ALA A 463 13.10 1.25 -15.86
N ALA A 464 14.32 1.66 -15.47
CA ALA A 464 14.63 2.04 -14.10
C ALA A 464 13.69 3.13 -13.58
N ILE A 465 13.45 4.19 -14.36
CA ILE A 465 12.56 5.29 -13.96
C ILE A 465 11.13 4.80 -13.76
N LEU A 466 10.59 4.04 -14.71
CA LEU A 466 9.19 3.63 -14.67
C LEU A 466 8.87 2.59 -13.60
N ILE A 467 9.84 1.72 -13.26
CA ILE A 467 9.65 0.70 -12.21
C ILE A 467 10.05 1.17 -10.81
N LYS A 468 10.67 2.34 -10.66
CA LYS A 468 11.20 2.87 -9.39
C LYS A 468 10.21 2.81 -8.21
N PRO A 469 8.92 3.17 -8.35
CA PRO A 469 7.97 3.06 -7.25
C PRO A 469 7.68 1.61 -6.82
N PHE A 470 7.76 0.66 -7.74
CA PHE A 470 7.40 -0.73 -7.55
C PHE A 470 8.55 -1.61 -7.07
N LEU A 471 9.70 -1.47 -7.73
CA LEU A 471 10.91 -2.29 -7.56
C LEU A 471 12.12 -1.37 -7.32
N PRO A 472 12.20 -0.73 -6.13
CA PRO A 472 13.16 0.35 -5.88
C PRO A 472 14.63 -0.08 -6.02
N ARG A 473 15.01 -1.29 -5.54
CA ARG A 473 16.39 -1.79 -5.65
C ARG A 473 16.76 -2.21 -7.06
N THR A 474 15.85 -2.90 -7.75
CA THR A 474 16.07 -3.27 -9.16
C THR A 474 16.20 -2.01 -10.02
N ALA A 475 15.34 -1.02 -9.79
CA ALA A 475 15.39 0.26 -10.48
C ALA A 475 16.72 1.01 -10.23
N GLU A 476 17.17 1.06 -8.99
CA GLU A 476 18.47 1.65 -8.63
C GLU A 476 19.63 0.87 -9.28
N THR A 477 19.58 -0.46 -9.29
CA THR A 477 20.57 -1.30 -9.96
C THR A 477 20.61 -1.04 -11.45
N PHE A 478 19.46 -0.87 -12.09
CA PHE A 478 19.40 -0.52 -13.52
C PHE A 478 19.97 0.85 -13.80
N TYR A 479 19.59 1.84 -13.00
CA TYR A 479 20.09 3.19 -13.16
C TYR A 479 21.59 3.32 -12.85
N GLY A 480 22.09 2.53 -11.92
CA GLY A 480 23.50 2.40 -11.59
C GLY A 480 24.31 1.50 -12.53
N ALA A 481 23.67 0.89 -13.55
CA ALA A 481 24.38 0.00 -14.48
C ALA A 481 25.38 0.74 -15.38
N PHE A 482 25.05 1.99 -15.71
CA PHE A 482 25.89 2.94 -16.43
C PHE A 482 25.92 4.27 -15.67
N ASP A 483 26.74 5.22 -16.10
CA ASP A 483 26.86 6.54 -15.46
C ASP A 483 25.71 7.49 -15.83
N PHE A 484 24.46 7.04 -15.67
CA PHE A 484 23.26 7.84 -15.98
C PHE A 484 23.11 9.05 -15.05
N SER A 485 23.67 8.99 -13.84
CA SER A 485 23.60 10.10 -12.87
C SER A 485 24.32 11.36 -13.35
N ALA A 486 25.18 11.26 -14.37
CA ALA A 486 25.78 12.41 -15.01
C ALA A 486 24.77 13.29 -15.78
N ASP A 487 23.65 12.69 -16.28
CA ASP A 487 22.53 13.43 -16.89
C ASP A 487 21.54 13.92 -15.82
N ASN A 488 21.11 13.04 -14.92
CA ASN A 488 20.20 13.38 -13.83
C ASN A 488 20.47 12.48 -12.62
N ALA A 489 20.59 13.07 -11.43
CA ALA A 489 20.83 12.31 -10.19
C ALA A 489 19.64 11.43 -9.84
N TRP A 490 19.89 10.19 -9.39
CA TRP A 490 18.86 9.18 -9.10
C TRP A 490 17.75 9.64 -8.15
N ASP A 491 18.09 10.45 -7.16
CA ASP A 491 17.16 11.03 -6.20
C ASP A 491 16.21 12.09 -6.81
N ARG A 492 16.57 12.64 -7.98
CA ARG A 492 15.82 13.72 -8.67
C ARG A 492 15.02 13.25 -9.87
N VAL A 493 15.23 12.00 -10.34
CA VAL A 493 14.48 11.51 -11.51
C VAL A 493 12.98 11.41 -11.21
N SER A 494 12.20 12.01 -12.12
CA SER A 494 10.73 11.97 -12.16
C SER A 494 10.24 11.05 -13.29
N TYR A 495 8.95 10.73 -13.30
CA TYR A 495 8.34 9.96 -14.38
C TYR A 495 8.51 10.63 -15.75
N SER A 496 8.45 11.96 -15.81
CA SER A 496 8.64 12.72 -17.05
C SER A 496 10.04 12.58 -17.65
N ASP A 497 11.06 12.27 -16.83
CA ASP A 497 12.42 12.05 -17.34
C ASP A 497 12.54 10.80 -18.22
N ALA A 498 11.60 9.87 -18.16
CA ALA A 498 11.52 8.75 -19.09
C ALA A 498 11.22 9.18 -20.53
N THR A 499 10.58 10.33 -20.73
CA THR A 499 10.14 10.79 -22.06
C THR A 499 11.29 11.35 -22.89
N ARG A 500 12.30 11.95 -22.26
CA ARG A 500 13.46 12.52 -22.94
C ARG A 500 14.61 11.51 -23.00
N PRO A 501 15.24 11.31 -24.17
CA PRO A 501 16.46 10.53 -24.25
C PRO A 501 17.60 11.20 -23.48
N MET A 502 18.55 10.40 -22.97
CA MET A 502 19.80 10.92 -22.43
C MET A 502 20.59 11.65 -23.53
N LYS A 503 21.38 12.65 -23.17
CA LYS A 503 22.16 13.46 -24.12
C LYS A 503 23.60 13.63 -23.64
N GLY A 504 24.54 13.53 -24.62
CA GLY A 504 25.93 13.91 -24.41
C GLY A 504 26.69 13.07 -23.37
N LEU A 505 26.22 11.86 -23.07
CA LEU A 505 26.90 10.97 -22.14
C LEU A 505 27.93 10.10 -22.86
N ASP A 506 29.06 9.85 -22.20
CA ASP A 506 30.05 8.85 -22.56
C ASP A 506 29.83 7.60 -21.72
N LEU A 507 29.06 6.64 -22.25
CA LEU A 507 28.57 5.52 -21.48
C LEU A 507 29.64 4.44 -21.26
N ARG A 508 29.83 4.11 -19.98
CA ARG A 508 30.61 2.98 -19.52
C ARG A 508 29.83 2.24 -18.43
N ILE A 509 30.04 0.93 -18.32
CA ILE A 509 29.48 0.12 -17.25
C ILE A 509 30.11 0.56 -15.92
N THR A 510 29.25 0.83 -14.94
CA THR A 510 29.60 1.13 -13.54
C THR A 510 29.13 0.02 -12.61
N ALA A 511 28.21 -0.85 -13.08
CA ALA A 511 27.74 -2.01 -12.32
C ALA A 511 28.88 -2.95 -11.91
N PRO A 512 28.84 -3.52 -10.71
CA PRO A 512 29.78 -4.56 -10.30
C PRO A 512 29.63 -5.81 -11.16
N LEU A 513 30.75 -6.32 -11.66
CA LEU A 513 30.81 -7.51 -12.51
C LEU A 513 31.62 -8.61 -11.83
N ASN A 514 31.14 -9.84 -11.90
CA ASN A 514 31.85 -11.03 -11.46
C ASN A 514 32.23 -11.88 -12.69
N GLY A 515 33.53 -11.96 -13.01
CA GLY A 515 34.00 -12.64 -14.21
C GLY A 515 33.44 -12.08 -15.52
N GLY A 516 33.19 -10.76 -15.60
CA GLY A 516 32.65 -10.09 -16.79
C GLY A 516 31.11 -10.19 -16.95
N LYS A 517 30.41 -10.69 -15.95
CA LYS A 517 28.92 -10.79 -15.94
C LYS A 517 28.34 -10.13 -14.69
N PRO A 518 27.18 -9.48 -14.78
CA PRO A 518 26.47 -9.02 -13.60
C PRO A 518 25.92 -10.23 -12.81
N ALA A 519 25.75 -10.05 -11.50
CA ALA A 519 25.03 -11.03 -10.69
C ALA A 519 23.55 -11.13 -11.17
N PRO A 520 22.96 -12.34 -11.16
CA PRO A 520 21.54 -12.49 -11.47
C PRO A 520 20.68 -11.70 -10.48
N LEU A 521 19.82 -10.81 -10.99
CA LEU A 521 18.89 -10.04 -10.14
C LEU A 521 17.79 -10.92 -9.56
N PHE A 522 17.28 -11.82 -10.39
CA PHE A 522 16.22 -12.76 -10.05
C PHE A 522 16.65 -14.17 -10.47
N PRO A 523 17.25 -14.94 -9.55
CA PRO A 523 17.61 -16.33 -9.82
C PRO A 523 16.35 -17.14 -10.17
N LYS A 524 16.42 -17.95 -11.24
CA LYS A 524 15.30 -18.82 -11.61
C LYS A 524 15.02 -19.85 -10.53
N ILE A 525 13.74 -20.03 -10.22
CA ILE A 525 13.28 -21.00 -9.23
C ILE A 525 12.72 -22.22 -9.96
N GLU A 526 13.19 -23.41 -9.56
CA GLU A 526 12.63 -24.65 -10.04
C GLU A 526 11.26 -24.87 -9.40
N THR A 527 10.19 -24.81 -10.20
CA THR A 527 8.87 -25.27 -9.78
C THR A 527 8.87 -26.78 -9.83
N GLN A 528 8.74 -27.43 -8.67
CA GLN A 528 8.48 -28.87 -8.64
C GLN A 528 7.15 -29.10 -9.37
N LYS A 529 7.20 -29.78 -10.52
CA LYS A 529 5.97 -30.32 -11.12
C LYS A 529 5.34 -31.25 -10.09
N PRO A 530 4.03 -31.16 -9.86
CA PRO A 530 3.37 -32.18 -9.05
C PRO A 530 3.74 -33.54 -9.65
N ALA A 531 4.18 -34.46 -8.81
CA ALA A 531 4.46 -35.82 -9.22
C ALA A 531 3.18 -36.36 -9.86
N THR A 532 3.22 -36.56 -11.18
CA THR A 532 2.17 -37.28 -11.91
C THR A 532 2.17 -38.70 -11.37
N GLY A 533 1.31 -38.97 -10.37
CA GLY A 533 0.98 -40.30 -9.91
C GLY A 533 -0.17 -40.87 -10.71
#